data_77f0c2d58191af67bdcaae7c8891ce86
#
_entry.id   77f0c2d58191af67bdcaae7c8891ce86
#
_cell.length_a   1.000
_cell.length_b   1.000
_cell.length_c   1.000
_cell.angle_alpha   90.00
_cell.angle_beta   90.00
_cell.angle_gamma   90.00
#
_symmetry.space_group_name_H-M   'P 1'
#
loop_
_entity.id
_entity.type
_entity.pdbx_description
1 polymer ?
#
loop_
_entity_poly.entity_id
_entity_poly.type
_entity_poly.pdbx_seq_one_letter_code
_entity_poly.pdbx_strand_id
1 'polypeptide(L)'
;MHILPHLIWFSVTYLSNFVAGDVTNAVDRLVTALPGQVQTDGIPPPFNTRFDAANGYVPAAMVYVSSAEDIITALEICYDEGAPVALRSSSGHSFIGQSTVNGGIVINFMELKGFEVSSEDGRYIAKLGSGLKLLEVYSRLARHDPPLGFAGGSSPSVGIAGLTSGGGYGYSSSKYGAAADRIVAAEVVVYNREEDKFELVTATGYNEHSDLLFAVRGGMGGNYGALVSLSYDAFPVTNVVVMTYENVHVDPSLQAAEIELFQGFMHSDGAGPEIYGSVRLLGMGGIQYRAQCMCDATGDCTTCHAKFDALQAAVGSTSALRVEQDFGKAMWFWAGCTADSGVDFYPPAGVARCTEEELQEAMQKCLAFYTNLASRSFKSKCMFFPRNMRSEDLEVLTEAVMNPLCTSPTDCIPLLHFQGQALVEEPQDCDQSAGKCTSFDHRTPGWLLEMRRMIRSFPGSLGTANQNCIDSDLAVGREWIGHYFPNADTYPRLQQAKCRYNAIDMFNFEAVDLMTIDIDDSICRG
;
A
#
# COMPACT_ATOMS: atom_id res chain seq x y z
N MET A 1 27.35 -37.84 41.44
CA MET A 1 25.97 -38.36 41.24
C MET A 1 25.07 -37.15 41.10
N HIS A 2 24.98 -36.60 39.88
CA HIS A 2 24.17 -35.44 39.54
C HIS A 2 23.08 -35.88 38.58
N ILE A 3 21.86 -35.73 39.03
CA ILE A 3 20.64 -36.05 38.26
C ILE A 3 20.24 -34.76 37.49
N LEU A 4 20.29 -34.83 36.16
CA LEU A 4 19.72 -33.82 35.26
C LEU A 4 18.22 -34.08 35.09
N PRO A 5 17.35 -33.09 35.17
CA PRO A 5 15.96 -33.24 34.77
C PRO A 5 15.82 -33.09 33.24
N HIS A 6 15.22 -34.10 32.61
CA HIS A 6 14.78 -34.04 31.22
C HIS A 6 13.65 -32.99 31.06
N LEU A 7 13.92 -31.95 30.34
CA LEU A 7 12.91 -31.05 29.78
C LEU A 7 12.26 -31.78 28.58
N ILE A 8 11.03 -32.20 28.77
CA ILE A 8 10.16 -32.71 27.70
C ILE A 8 9.60 -31.48 26.99
N TRP A 9 10.05 -31.26 25.77
CA TRP A 9 9.45 -30.29 24.83
C TRP A 9 8.15 -30.91 24.32
N PHE A 10 7.01 -30.39 24.78
CA PHE A 10 5.74 -30.55 24.07
C PHE A 10 5.72 -29.57 22.92
N SER A 11 6.07 -30.01 21.72
CA SER A 11 5.69 -29.35 20.49
C SER A 11 4.18 -29.55 20.30
N VAL A 12 3.40 -28.53 20.62
CA VAL A 12 2.01 -28.45 20.22
C VAL A 12 2.03 -28.04 18.75
N THR A 13 2.06 -29.02 17.87
CA THR A 13 1.71 -28.84 16.46
C THR A 13 0.21 -28.61 16.40
N TYR A 14 -0.23 -27.38 16.31
CA TYR A 14 -1.53 -27.06 15.76
C TYR A 14 -1.46 -27.39 14.26
N LEU A 15 -1.77 -28.64 13.93
CA LEU A 15 -2.16 -29.00 12.59
C LEU A 15 -3.54 -28.35 12.36
N SER A 16 -3.57 -27.25 11.60
CA SER A 16 -4.77 -26.89 10.86
C SER A 16 -5.16 -28.15 10.06
N ASN A 17 -6.33 -28.71 10.33
CA ASN A 17 -6.88 -29.85 9.61
C ASN A 17 -7.35 -29.46 8.19
N PHE A 18 -6.56 -28.71 7.46
CA PHE A 18 -6.69 -28.65 6.02
C PHE A 18 -6.02 -29.94 5.49
N VAL A 19 -6.83 -30.93 5.19
CA VAL A 19 -6.39 -32.03 4.31
C VAL A 19 -5.95 -31.33 3.03
N ALA A 20 -4.68 -31.46 2.65
CA ALA A 20 -4.19 -30.90 1.39
C ALA A 20 -5.10 -31.43 0.29
N GLY A 21 -5.98 -30.57 -0.24
CA GLY A 21 -6.95 -30.90 -1.25
C GLY A 21 -6.26 -31.22 -2.58
N ASP A 22 -6.99 -31.81 -3.50
CA ASP A 22 -6.47 -32.11 -4.83
C ASP A 22 -6.46 -30.82 -5.70
N VAL A 23 -5.37 -30.05 -5.58
CA VAL A 23 -5.16 -28.82 -6.38
C VAL A 23 -5.27 -29.10 -7.88
N THR A 24 -4.92 -30.31 -8.34
CA THR A 24 -5.03 -30.71 -9.76
C THR A 24 -6.49 -30.71 -10.18
N ASN A 25 -7.37 -31.27 -9.36
CA ASN A 25 -8.81 -31.27 -9.63
C ASN A 25 -9.40 -29.84 -9.62
N ALA A 26 -8.95 -29.01 -8.69
CA ALA A 26 -9.34 -27.59 -8.67
C ALA A 26 -8.94 -26.86 -9.98
N VAL A 27 -7.72 -27.09 -10.47
CA VAL A 27 -7.24 -26.50 -11.73
C VAL A 27 -8.10 -26.97 -12.92
N ASP A 28 -8.39 -28.27 -13.03
CA ASP A 28 -9.20 -28.83 -14.12
C ASP A 28 -10.63 -28.26 -14.11
N ARG A 29 -11.23 -28.15 -12.93
CA ARG A 29 -12.55 -27.51 -12.76
C ARG A 29 -12.52 -26.03 -13.13
N LEU A 30 -11.48 -25.28 -12.70
CA LEU A 30 -11.30 -23.87 -13.04
C LEU A 30 -11.14 -23.65 -14.53
N VAL A 31 -10.32 -24.47 -15.22
CA VAL A 31 -10.16 -24.41 -16.68
C VAL A 31 -11.49 -24.64 -17.41
N THR A 32 -12.32 -25.53 -16.85
CA THR A 32 -13.64 -25.84 -17.44
C THR A 32 -14.65 -24.73 -17.18
N ALA A 33 -14.70 -24.18 -15.96
CA ALA A 33 -15.69 -23.19 -15.55
C ALA A 33 -15.35 -21.76 -16.04
N LEU A 34 -14.07 -21.44 -16.17
CA LEU A 34 -13.56 -20.11 -16.55
C LEU A 34 -12.61 -20.23 -17.76
N PRO A 35 -13.15 -20.60 -18.95
CA PRO A 35 -12.35 -20.90 -20.12
C PRO A 35 -11.58 -19.68 -20.62
N GLY A 36 -10.26 -19.85 -20.82
CA GLY A 36 -9.36 -18.80 -21.27
C GLY A 36 -8.88 -17.84 -20.18
N GLN A 37 -9.36 -18.01 -18.93
CA GLN A 37 -8.97 -17.17 -17.80
C GLN A 37 -7.92 -17.84 -16.89
N VAL A 38 -7.60 -19.10 -17.08
CA VAL A 38 -6.71 -19.89 -16.22
C VAL A 38 -5.35 -20.09 -16.90
N GLN A 39 -4.30 -19.67 -16.24
CA GLN A 39 -2.90 -19.87 -16.66
C GLN A 39 -2.21 -20.84 -15.72
N THR A 40 -1.64 -21.92 -16.25
CA THR A 40 -0.91 -22.96 -15.50
C THR A 40 0.60 -22.92 -15.73
N ASP A 41 1.03 -22.35 -16.87
CA ASP A 41 2.45 -22.24 -17.24
C ASP A 41 2.87 -20.79 -17.39
N GLY A 42 4.14 -20.52 -17.10
CA GLY A 42 4.70 -19.18 -17.26
C GLY A 42 4.02 -18.12 -16.39
N ILE A 43 3.49 -18.51 -15.23
CA ILE A 43 2.79 -17.62 -14.30
C ILE A 43 3.71 -16.48 -13.89
N PRO A 44 3.34 -15.19 -14.12
CA PRO A 44 4.18 -14.08 -13.76
C PRO A 44 4.36 -13.99 -12.25
N PRO A 45 5.62 -13.84 -11.77
CA PRO A 45 5.89 -13.66 -10.35
C PRO A 45 5.25 -12.36 -9.85
N PRO A 46 5.02 -12.20 -8.54
CA PRO A 46 4.67 -10.91 -7.96
C PRO A 46 5.83 -9.93 -8.16
N PHE A 47 5.53 -8.64 -8.11
CA PHE A 47 6.52 -7.56 -8.26
C PHE A 47 7.72 -7.70 -7.29
N ASN A 48 7.47 -8.10 -6.05
CA ASN A 48 8.51 -8.48 -5.12
C ASN A 48 8.53 -10.00 -4.97
N THR A 49 9.63 -10.60 -5.43
CA THR A 49 9.95 -11.99 -5.12
C THR A 49 10.71 -11.98 -3.80
N ARG A 50 10.12 -12.44 -2.74
CA ARG A 50 10.66 -12.55 -1.39
C ARG A 50 12.20 -12.72 -1.31
N PHE A 51 12.86 -11.99 -0.41
CA PHE A 51 14.33 -11.97 -0.29
C PHE A 51 14.96 -13.35 0.01
N ASP A 52 14.21 -14.24 0.66
CA ASP A 52 14.62 -15.61 0.99
C ASP A 52 14.22 -16.65 -0.06
N ALA A 53 13.72 -16.22 -1.20
CA ALA A 53 13.16 -17.06 -2.24
C ALA A 53 14.22 -17.75 -3.13
N ALA A 54 15.18 -18.43 -2.51
CA ALA A 54 15.93 -19.49 -3.23
C ALA A 54 14.96 -20.58 -3.77
N ASN A 55 13.75 -20.63 -3.26
CA ASN A 55 12.65 -21.53 -3.61
C ASN A 55 11.35 -20.73 -3.79
N GLY A 56 11.32 -19.77 -4.74
CA GLY A 56 10.16 -18.88 -4.93
C GLY A 56 8.82 -19.63 -4.88
N TYR A 57 7.81 -18.96 -4.35
CA TYR A 57 6.44 -19.49 -4.36
C TYR A 57 5.99 -19.69 -5.81
N VAL A 58 5.67 -20.92 -6.17
CA VAL A 58 5.19 -21.30 -7.49
C VAL A 58 3.74 -21.73 -7.33
N PRO A 59 2.75 -20.91 -7.70
CA PRO A 59 1.36 -21.30 -7.70
C PRO A 59 1.10 -22.40 -8.74
N ALA A 60 0.12 -23.26 -8.49
CA ALA A 60 -0.33 -24.27 -9.44
C ALA A 60 -1.06 -23.63 -10.62
N ALA A 61 -1.84 -22.57 -10.39
CA ALA A 61 -2.49 -21.79 -11.43
C ALA A 61 -2.72 -20.34 -11.00
N MET A 62 -2.93 -19.48 -12.02
CA MET A 62 -3.43 -18.13 -11.87
C MET A 62 -4.73 -17.98 -12.64
N VAL A 63 -5.77 -17.45 -11.98
CA VAL A 63 -7.08 -17.19 -12.55
C VAL A 63 -7.26 -15.69 -12.72
N TYR A 64 -7.44 -15.22 -13.95
CA TYR A 64 -7.69 -13.81 -14.27
C TYR A 64 -9.19 -13.55 -14.30
N VAL A 65 -9.72 -12.99 -13.22
CA VAL A 65 -11.15 -12.74 -13.05
C VAL A 65 -11.53 -11.36 -13.60
N SER A 66 -12.68 -11.29 -14.27
CA SER A 66 -13.21 -10.07 -14.89
C SER A 66 -14.53 -9.59 -14.27
N SER A 67 -15.13 -10.38 -13.40
CA SER A 67 -16.41 -10.09 -12.73
C SER A 67 -16.43 -10.64 -11.30
N ALA A 68 -17.44 -10.25 -10.52
CA ALA A 68 -17.71 -10.83 -9.22
C ALA A 68 -18.13 -12.30 -9.31
N GLU A 69 -18.85 -12.65 -10.35
CA GLU A 69 -19.28 -14.01 -10.65
C GLU A 69 -18.10 -14.94 -10.93
N ASP A 70 -17.07 -14.46 -11.65
CA ASP A 70 -15.83 -15.22 -11.86
C ASP A 70 -15.11 -15.48 -10.52
N ILE A 71 -15.09 -14.47 -9.64
CA ILE A 71 -14.50 -14.60 -8.30
C ILE A 71 -15.26 -15.64 -7.48
N ILE A 72 -16.60 -15.56 -7.44
CA ILE A 72 -17.45 -16.52 -6.72
C ILE A 72 -17.18 -17.93 -7.25
N THR A 73 -17.23 -18.13 -8.57
CA THR A 73 -16.96 -19.42 -9.21
C THR A 73 -15.58 -19.97 -8.83
N ALA A 74 -14.55 -19.12 -8.87
CA ALA A 74 -13.20 -19.55 -8.53
C ALA A 74 -13.06 -19.93 -7.03
N LEU A 75 -13.68 -19.14 -6.15
CA LEU A 75 -13.63 -19.39 -4.70
C LEU A 75 -14.41 -20.64 -4.31
N GLU A 76 -15.60 -20.87 -4.89
CA GLU A 76 -16.40 -22.08 -4.65
C GLU A 76 -15.64 -23.35 -5.08
N ILE A 77 -15.02 -23.33 -6.27
CA ILE A 77 -14.21 -24.47 -6.73
C ILE A 77 -13.02 -24.71 -5.79
N CYS A 78 -12.30 -23.64 -5.41
CA CYS A 78 -11.17 -23.78 -4.50
C CYS A 78 -11.60 -24.27 -3.11
N TYR A 79 -12.74 -23.81 -2.61
CA TYR A 79 -13.32 -24.24 -1.33
C TYR A 79 -13.70 -25.72 -1.36
N ASP A 80 -14.45 -26.15 -2.38
CA ASP A 80 -14.87 -27.54 -2.56
C ASP A 80 -13.69 -28.52 -2.61
N GLU A 81 -12.60 -28.13 -3.29
CA GLU A 81 -11.43 -28.97 -3.48
C GLU A 81 -10.38 -28.78 -2.37
N GLY A 82 -10.60 -27.86 -1.41
CA GLY A 82 -9.63 -27.53 -0.37
C GLY A 82 -8.32 -26.94 -0.92
N ALA A 83 -8.36 -26.25 -2.05
CA ALA A 83 -7.19 -25.65 -2.68
C ALA A 83 -6.79 -24.34 -1.99
N PRO A 84 -5.52 -24.14 -1.59
CA PRO A 84 -5.05 -22.86 -1.03
C PRO A 84 -5.19 -21.72 -2.04
N VAL A 85 -5.60 -20.54 -1.55
CA VAL A 85 -5.86 -19.36 -2.39
C VAL A 85 -5.05 -18.16 -1.93
N ALA A 86 -4.53 -17.39 -2.90
CA ALA A 86 -4.04 -16.04 -2.66
C ALA A 86 -4.72 -15.05 -3.61
N LEU A 87 -5.05 -13.87 -3.07
CA LEU A 87 -5.66 -12.79 -3.85
C LEU A 87 -4.57 -11.85 -4.35
N ARG A 88 -4.62 -11.47 -5.64
CA ARG A 88 -3.68 -10.52 -6.25
C ARG A 88 -4.40 -9.39 -6.97
N SER A 89 -4.25 -8.17 -6.45
CA SER A 89 -4.59 -6.97 -7.20
C SER A 89 -3.48 -6.68 -8.20
N SER A 90 -3.78 -6.63 -9.46
CA SER A 90 -2.89 -6.29 -10.57
C SER A 90 -1.45 -6.87 -10.49
N SER A 91 -0.41 -6.08 -10.20
CA SER A 91 1.00 -6.49 -10.30
C SER A 91 1.57 -7.23 -9.08
N GLY A 92 0.80 -7.38 -8.00
CA GLY A 92 1.28 -8.10 -6.81
C GLY A 92 2.40 -7.37 -6.06
N HIS A 93 2.27 -6.06 -5.89
CA HIS A 93 3.13 -5.28 -5.01
C HIS A 93 2.88 -5.69 -3.56
N SER A 94 3.71 -6.57 -3.03
CA SER A 94 3.71 -6.91 -1.60
C SER A 94 5.14 -7.07 -1.12
N PHE A 95 5.38 -6.81 0.17
CA PHE A 95 6.74 -6.88 0.70
C PHE A 95 7.16 -8.29 1.12
N ILE A 96 6.20 -9.21 1.28
CA ILE A 96 6.46 -10.56 1.81
C ILE A 96 5.79 -11.69 1.02
N GLY A 97 5.33 -11.45 -0.20
CA GLY A 97 4.69 -12.47 -1.01
C GLY A 97 3.23 -12.76 -0.67
N GLN A 98 2.52 -11.83 -0.01
CA GLN A 98 1.09 -11.95 0.34
C GLN A 98 0.17 -12.19 -0.87
N SER A 99 0.59 -11.81 -2.08
CA SER A 99 -0.16 -11.92 -3.32
C SER A 99 0.18 -13.17 -4.13
N THR A 100 0.72 -14.21 -3.47
CA THR A 100 1.04 -15.49 -4.09
C THR A 100 0.94 -16.61 -3.05
N VAL A 101 0.84 -17.83 -3.52
CA VAL A 101 0.72 -19.05 -2.71
C VAL A 101 1.51 -20.17 -3.37
N ASN A 102 2.18 -21.00 -2.58
CA ASN A 102 2.95 -22.12 -3.12
C ASN A 102 2.05 -23.33 -3.38
N GLY A 103 2.03 -23.82 -4.62
CA GLY A 103 1.21 -24.97 -5.01
C GLY A 103 -0.31 -24.72 -5.01
N GLY A 104 -0.77 -23.52 -4.71
CA GLY A 104 -2.19 -23.14 -4.69
C GLY A 104 -2.63 -22.32 -5.89
N ILE A 105 -3.76 -21.66 -5.75
CA ILE A 105 -4.41 -20.85 -6.80
C ILE A 105 -4.27 -19.37 -6.50
N VAL A 106 -3.75 -18.59 -7.44
CA VAL A 106 -3.76 -17.13 -7.37
C VAL A 106 -4.95 -16.59 -8.13
N ILE A 107 -5.88 -15.91 -7.45
CA ILE A 107 -6.98 -15.17 -8.10
C ILE A 107 -6.50 -13.75 -8.36
N ASN A 108 -6.34 -13.39 -9.62
CA ASN A 108 -5.78 -12.12 -10.07
C ASN A 108 -6.87 -11.20 -10.61
N PHE A 109 -7.00 -10.02 -10.02
CA PHE A 109 -8.03 -9.02 -10.31
C PHE A 109 -7.64 -8.04 -11.42
N MET A 110 -6.53 -8.26 -12.13
CA MET A 110 -6.01 -7.27 -13.07
C MET A 110 -6.98 -6.87 -14.19
N GLU A 111 -7.99 -7.70 -14.47
CA GLU A 111 -9.04 -7.41 -15.46
C GLU A 111 -10.25 -6.68 -14.86
N LEU A 112 -10.33 -6.50 -13.55
CA LEU A 112 -11.35 -5.69 -12.90
C LEU A 112 -11.02 -4.20 -13.06
N LYS A 113 -11.24 -3.64 -14.25
CA LYS A 113 -10.83 -2.29 -14.68
C LYS A 113 -11.97 -1.26 -14.66
N GLY A 114 -13.09 -1.57 -14.01
CA GLY A 114 -14.22 -0.64 -13.90
C GLY A 114 -13.76 0.73 -13.39
N PHE A 115 -14.23 1.79 -14.03
CA PHE A 115 -13.95 3.18 -13.65
C PHE A 115 -15.14 4.04 -14.00
N GLU A 116 -15.77 4.61 -13.00
CA GLU A 116 -16.92 5.51 -13.13
C GLU A 116 -16.82 6.61 -12.09
N VAL A 117 -17.19 7.83 -12.43
CA VAL A 117 -17.27 8.96 -11.50
C VAL A 117 -18.69 9.50 -11.49
N SER A 118 -19.28 9.58 -10.32
CA SER A 118 -20.56 10.26 -10.06
C SER A 118 -20.34 11.51 -9.20
N SER A 119 -21.26 12.46 -9.32
CA SER A 119 -21.26 13.66 -8.47
C SER A 119 -22.54 13.66 -7.63
N GLU A 120 -22.38 13.67 -6.31
CA GLU A 120 -23.48 13.71 -5.34
C GLU A 120 -23.16 14.75 -4.27
N ASP A 121 -24.08 15.69 -4.03
CA ASP A 121 -23.99 16.75 -3.01
C ASP A 121 -22.64 17.51 -3.03
N GLY A 122 -22.09 17.74 -4.21
CA GLY A 122 -20.80 18.42 -4.40
C GLY A 122 -19.56 17.57 -4.13
N ARG A 123 -19.75 16.26 -3.86
CA ARG A 123 -18.66 15.27 -3.77
C ARG A 123 -18.54 14.49 -5.07
N TYR A 124 -17.36 14.03 -5.38
CA TYR A 124 -17.07 13.21 -6.56
C TYR A 124 -16.73 11.80 -6.12
N ILE A 125 -17.64 10.86 -6.35
CA ILE A 125 -17.45 9.46 -5.97
C ILE A 125 -16.95 8.69 -7.18
N ALA A 126 -15.70 8.24 -7.11
CA ALA A 126 -15.08 7.40 -8.12
C ALA A 126 -15.24 5.92 -7.74
N LYS A 127 -16.03 5.15 -8.50
CA LYS A 127 -16.09 3.69 -8.39
C LYS A 127 -14.94 3.09 -9.19
N LEU A 128 -14.04 2.43 -8.48
CA LEU A 128 -12.75 1.97 -8.99
C LEU A 128 -12.65 0.45 -8.85
N GLY A 129 -12.48 -0.26 -9.96
CA GLY A 129 -12.22 -1.69 -9.96
C GLY A 129 -10.88 -2.04 -9.29
N SER A 130 -10.85 -3.12 -8.52
CA SER A 130 -9.70 -3.52 -7.70
C SER A 130 -8.45 -3.89 -8.51
N GLY A 131 -8.59 -4.15 -9.81
CA GLY A 131 -7.48 -4.41 -10.74
C GLY A 131 -6.77 -3.15 -11.26
N LEU A 132 -7.27 -1.96 -10.97
CA LEU A 132 -6.63 -0.71 -11.39
C LEU A 132 -5.29 -0.49 -10.67
N LYS A 133 -4.36 0.11 -11.41
CA LYS A 133 -3.06 0.58 -10.92
C LYS A 133 -3.09 2.08 -10.66
N LEU A 134 -2.21 2.56 -9.81
CA LEU A 134 -2.14 3.99 -9.46
C LEU A 134 -2.03 4.89 -10.70
N LEU A 135 -1.18 4.55 -11.67
CA LEU A 135 -1.03 5.37 -12.88
C LEU A 135 -2.33 5.44 -13.70
N GLU A 136 -3.09 4.33 -13.76
CA GLU A 136 -4.38 4.27 -14.45
C GLU A 136 -5.42 5.17 -13.74
N VAL A 137 -5.45 5.13 -12.40
CA VAL A 137 -6.36 5.96 -11.60
C VAL A 137 -6.03 7.43 -11.74
N TYR A 138 -4.76 7.82 -11.57
CA TYR A 138 -4.34 9.22 -11.73
C TYR A 138 -4.67 9.76 -13.12
N SER A 139 -4.37 8.99 -14.16
CA SER A 139 -4.59 9.41 -15.53
C SER A 139 -6.08 9.58 -15.86
N ARG A 140 -6.93 8.67 -15.39
CA ARG A 140 -8.37 8.73 -15.64
C ARG A 140 -9.05 9.83 -14.82
N LEU A 141 -8.68 10.01 -13.55
CA LEU A 141 -9.20 11.10 -12.71
C LEU A 141 -8.80 12.48 -13.24
N ALA A 142 -7.59 12.63 -13.79
CA ALA A 142 -7.12 13.87 -14.39
C ALA A 142 -7.90 14.26 -15.66
N ARG A 143 -8.66 13.35 -16.28
CA ARG A 143 -9.52 13.61 -17.47
C ARG A 143 -10.93 14.07 -17.10
N HIS A 144 -11.28 14.01 -15.82
CA HIS A 144 -12.58 14.50 -15.34
C HIS A 144 -12.62 16.05 -15.37
N ASP A 145 -13.80 16.64 -15.38
CA ASP A 145 -14.03 18.09 -15.27
C ASP A 145 -14.91 18.38 -14.02
N PRO A 146 -14.37 19.00 -12.98
CA PRO A 146 -12.97 19.39 -12.80
C PRO A 146 -12.02 18.21 -12.67
N PRO A 147 -10.71 18.34 -12.93
CA PRO A 147 -9.72 17.29 -12.69
C PRO A 147 -9.74 16.82 -11.23
N LEU A 148 -9.65 15.52 -11.02
CA LEU A 148 -9.75 14.89 -9.72
C LEU A 148 -8.43 14.21 -9.30
N GLY A 149 -8.22 14.09 -7.99
CA GLY A 149 -7.06 13.48 -7.37
C GLY A 149 -7.41 12.25 -6.54
N PHE A 150 -6.36 11.47 -6.28
CA PHE A 150 -6.35 10.28 -5.44
C PHE A 150 -5.16 10.34 -4.48
N ALA A 151 -5.36 10.04 -3.19
CA ALA A 151 -4.31 10.10 -2.16
C ALA A 151 -3.48 8.81 -2.15
N GLY A 152 -2.64 8.63 -3.15
CA GLY A 152 -1.81 7.44 -3.33
C GLY A 152 -0.34 7.75 -3.57
N GLY A 153 0.47 6.69 -3.61
CA GLY A 153 1.92 6.76 -3.77
C GLY A 153 2.38 7.05 -5.20
N SER A 154 3.71 7.06 -5.39
CA SER A 154 4.37 7.37 -6.67
C SER A 154 4.61 6.17 -7.58
N SER A 155 4.55 4.95 -7.05
CA SER A 155 4.84 3.74 -7.84
C SER A 155 3.71 3.42 -8.81
N PRO A 156 3.91 3.55 -10.13
CA PRO A 156 2.83 3.54 -11.11
C PRO A 156 2.12 2.19 -11.22
N SER A 157 2.81 1.09 -10.90
CA SER A 157 2.30 -0.28 -11.01
C SER A 157 1.62 -0.82 -9.75
N VAL A 158 1.58 -0.05 -8.66
CA VAL A 158 0.89 -0.47 -7.42
C VAL A 158 -0.61 -0.60 -7.66
N GLY A 159 -1.18 -1.75 -7.29
CA GLY A 159 -2.62 -1.98 -7.32
C GLY A 159 -3.34 -1.24 -6.19
N ILE A 160 -4.44 -0.56 -6.52
CA ILE A 160 -5.14 0.29 -5.55
C ILE A 160 -5.79 -0.50 -4.42
N ALA A 161 -6.26 -1.71 -4.67
CA ALA A 161 -6.94 -2.52 -3.65
C ALA A 161 -6.02 -2.83 -2.46
N GLY A 162 -4.82 -3.37 -2.73
CA GLY A 162 -3.85 -3.65 -1.66
C GLY A 162 -3.33 -2.38 -0.99
N LEU A 163 -3.11 -1.30 -1.77
CA LEU A 163 -2.66 -0.02 -1.23
C LEU A 163 -3.65 0.54 -0.20
N THR A 164 -4.91 0.65 -0.58
CA THR A 164 -5.96 1.26 0.27
C THR A 164 -6.28 0.39 1.48
N SER A 165 -6.28 -0.93 1.31
CA SER A 165 -6.55 -1.86 2.42
C SER A 165 -5.48 -1.84 3.53
N GLY A 166 -4.30 -1.27 3.27
CA GLY A 166 -3.26 -1.05 4.28
C GLY A 166 -3.07 0.43 4.64
N GLY A 167 -4.04 1.29 4.33
CA GLY A 167 -3.98 2.73 4.55
C GLY A 167 -3.71 3.50 3.25
N GLY A 168 -2.52 3.41 2.72
CA GLY A 168 -2.08 4.13 1.52
C GLY A 168 -1.77 5.60 1.77
N TYR A 169 -0.61 6.06 1.31
CA TYR A 169 -0.16 7.45 1.44
C TYR A 169 0.64 7.89 0.20
N GLY A 170 0.80 9.19 0.03
CA GLY A 170 1.59 9.76 -1.04
C GLY A 170 1.57 11.29 -1.08
N TYR A 171 1.89 11.86 -2.24
CA TYR A 171 2.18 13.28 -2.41
C TYR A 171 1.02 14.26 -2.16
N SER A 172 -0.18 13.77 -1.90
CA SER A 172 -1.34 14.57 -1.51
C SER A 172 -1.85 14.26 -0.10
N SER A 173 -1.24 13.29 0.59
CA SER A 173 -1.75 12.80 1.89
C SER A 173 -1.64 13.83 3.02
N SER A 174 -0.70 14.77 2.96
CA SER A 174 -0.62 15.87 3.95
C SER A 174 -1.87 16.73 3.98
N LYS A 175 -2.58 16.84 2.85
CA LYS A 175 -3.79 17.66 2.70
C LYS A 175 -5.08 16.83 2.74
N TYR A 176 -5.06 15.60 2.23
CA TYR A 176 -6.28 14.82 1.98
C TYR A 176 -6.36 13.50 2.77
N GLY A 177 -5.39 13.21 3.64
CA GLY A 177 -5.38 12.00 4.45
C GLY A 177 -4.87 10.76 3.72
N ALA A 178 -5.05 9.59 4.33
CA ALA A 178 -4.72 8.32 3.70
C ALA A 178 -5.73 7.96 2.60
N ALA A 179 -5.33 7.11 1.66
CA ALA A 179 -6.28 6.61 0.65
C ALA A 179 -7.45 5.85 1.29
N ALA A 180 -7.20 5.10 2.36
CA ALA A 180 -8.23 4.39 3.13
C ALA A 180 -9.29 5.32 3.74
N ASP A 181 -8.91 6.54 4.12
CA ASP A 181 -9.82 7.50 4.75
C ASP A 181 -10.91 8.00 3.81
N ARG A 182 -10.67 7.88 2.52
CA ARG A 182 -11.56 8.37 1.47
C ARG A 182 -12.38 7.28 0.79
N ILE A 183 -12.30 6.04 1.24
CA ILE A 183 -13.17 4.96 0.77
C ILE A 183 -14.53 5.12 1.45
N VAL A 184 -15.60 5.28 0.68
CA VAL A 184 -16.98 5.45 1.21
C VAL A 184 -17.82 4.19 1.07
N ALA A 185 -17.46 3.30 0.15
CA ALA A 185 -18.06 1.98 0.00
C ALA A 185 -17.06 0.99 -0.61
N ALA A 186 -17.32 -0.30 -0.41
CA ALA A 186 -16.56 -1.39 -1.01
C ALA A 186 -17.50 -2.51 -1.44
N GLU A 187 -17.31 -3.05 -2.64
CA GLU A 187 -17.93 -4.30 -3.10
C GLU A 187 -16.95 -5.44 -2.86
N VAL A 188 -17.36 -6.43 -2.10
CA VAL A 188 -16.50 -7.54 -1.65
C VAL A 188 -17.23 -8.87 -1.82
N VAL A 189 -16.59 -9.85 -2.42
CA VAL A 189 -17.08 -11.24 -2.37
C VAL A 189 -16.63 -11.84 -1.04
N VAL A 190 -17.59 -12.26 -0.24
CA VAL A 190 -17.42 -12.82 1.11
C VAL A 190 -18.05 -14.19 1.21
N TYR A 191 -17.67 -14.96 2.23
CA TYR A 191 -18.32 -16.23 2.55
C TYR A 191 -19.50 -15.99 3.51
N ASN A 192 -20.70 -16.32 3.06
CA ASN A 192 -21.91 -16.32 3.89
C ASN A 192 -22.05 -17.66 4.60
N ARG A 193 -21.79 -17.67 5.91
CA ARG A 193 -21.83 -18.86 6.74
C ARG A 193 -23.24 -19.48 6.88
N GLU A 194 -24.28 -18.66 6.82
CA GLU A 194 -25.67 -19.14 6.99
C GLU A 194 -26.17 -19.89 5.75
N GLU A 195 -25.73 -19.43 4.58
CA GLU A 195 -26.12 -19.99 3.29
C GLU A 195 -25.07 -20.95 2.70
N ASP A 196 -23.92 -21.09 3.38
CA ASP A 196 -22.77 -21.94 2.95
C ASP A 196 -22.35 -21.67 1.48
N LYS A 197 -22.18 -20.39 1.15
CA LYS A 197 -21.83 -19.95 -0.22
C LYS A 197 -21.04 -18.64 -0.20
N PHE A 198 -20.39 -18.34 -1.33
CA PHE A 198 -19.83 -17.01 -1.57
C PHE A 198 -20.88 -16.09 -2.17
N GLU A 199 -20.87 -14.82 -1.75
CA GLU A 199 -21.77 -13.79 -2.26
C GLU A 199 -21.08 -12.42 -2.35
N LEU A 200 -21.57 -11.58 -3.25
CA LEU A 200 -21.14 -10.19 -3.36
C LEU A 200 -21.95 -9.34 -2.39
N VAL A 201 -21.26 -8.62 -1.50
CA VAL A 201 -21.87 -7.63 -0.61
C VAL A 201 -21.33 -6.23 -0.87
N THR A 202 -22.15 -5.22 -0.63
CA THR A 202 -21.73 -3.81 -0.63
C THR A 202 -21.63 -3.32 0.80
N ALA A 203 -20.42 -3.01 1.24
CA ALA A 203 -20.13 -2.45 2.55
C ALA A 203 -20.08 -0.92 2.49
N THR A 204 -20.85 -0.27 3.37
CA THR A 204 -20.85 1.19 3.57
C THR A 204 -20.69 1.52 5.05
N GLY A 205 -20.39 2.78 5.39
CA GLY A 205 -20.26 3.20 6.80
C GLY A 205 -21.54 3.10 7.63
N TYR A 206 -22.72 2.82 7.02
CA TYR A 206 -24.02 2.93 7.64
C TYR A 206 -24.94 1.71 7.44
N ASN A 207 -24.49 0.69 6.70
CA ASN A 207 -25.29 -0.53 6.53
C ASN A 207 -24.81 -1.66 7.44
N GLU A 208 -25.46 -2.82 7.35
CA GLU A 208 -25.12 -4.02 8.14
C GLU A 208 -23.70 -4.55 7.89
N HIS A 209 -23.02 -4.09 6.82
CA HIS A 209 -21.64 -4.44 6.49
C HIS A 209 -20.63 -3.34 6.86
N SER A 210 -20.97 -2.42 7.78
CA SER A 210 -20.09 -1.31 8.19
C SER A 210 -18.79 -1.78 8.86
N ASP A 211 -18.79 -2.93 9.52
CA ASP A 211 -17.61 -3.59 10.07
C ASP A 211 -16.68 -4.13 8.98
N LEU A 212 -17.23 -4.57 7.84
CA LEU A 212 -16.42 -4.95 6.67
C LEU A 212 -15.76 -3.72 6.05
N LEU A 213 -16.49 -2.60 5.91
CA LEU A 213 -15.87 -1.36 5.44
C LEU A 213 -14.76 -0.88 6.38
N PHE A 214 -14.99 -0.92 7.69
CA PHE A 214 -13.96 -0.63 8.69
C PHE A 214 -12.71 -1.49 8.47
N ALA A 215 -12.89 -2.80 8.26
CA ALA A 215 -11.79 -3.74 8.03
C ALA A 215 -11.04 -3.46 6.70
N VAL A 216 -11.74 -3.11 5.64
CA VAL A 216 -11.14 -2.73 4.34
C VAL A 216 -10.34 -1.42 4.44
N ARG A 217 -10.71 -0.51 5.34
CA ARG A 217 -10.04 0.77 5.56
C ARG A 217 -8.79 0.64 6.45
N GLY A 218 -7.80 -0.15 6.05
CA GLY A 218 -6.49 -0.24 6.72
C GLY A 218 -6.24 -1.51 7.55
N GLY A 219 -7.18 -2.46 7.57
CA GLY A 219 -7.11 -3.67 8.41
C GLY A 219 -6.38 -4.85 7.78
N MET A 220 -5.36 -4.63 6.95
CA MET A 220 -4.61 -5.66 6.22
C MET A 220 -5.49 -6.41 5.21
N GLY A 221 -5.62 -5.88 4.00
CA GLY A 221 -6.42 -6.46 2.91
C GLY A 221 -6.09 -7.92 2.61
N GLY A 222 -7.09 -8.65 2.08
CA GLY A 222 -6.97 -10.07 1.78
C GLY A 222 -7.26 -10.99 2.97
N ASN A 223 -7.82 -10.47 4.07
CA ASN A 223 -8.24 -11.28 5.23
C ASN A 223 -9.76 -11.51 5.32
N TYR A 224 -10.55 -10.67 4.67
CA TYR A 224 -12.01 -10.59 4.92
C TYR A 224 -12.85 -10.99 3.71
N GLY A 225 -12.26 -11.11 2.55
CA GLY A 225 -12.93 -11.40 1.29
C GLY A 225 -12.16 -10.88 0.09
N ALA A 226 -12.70 -11.10 -1.10
CA ALA A 226 -12.13 -10.67 -2.37
C ALA A 226 -12.73 -9.33 -2.78
N LEU A 227 -11.93 -8.27 -2.74
CA LEU A 227 -12.35 -6.90 -3.06
C LEU A 227 -12.57 -6.75 -4.56
N VAL A 228 -13.80 -6.43 -4.98
CA VAL A 228 -14.20 -6.24 -6.38
C VAL A 228 -14.03 -4.80 -6.82
N SER A 229 -14.50 -3.85 -6.03
CA SER A 229 -14.41 -2.42 -6.31
C SER A 229 -14.39 -1.58 -5.05
N LEU A 230 -13.91 -0.34 -5.19
CA LEU A 230 -13.92 0.69 -4.15
C LEU A 230 -14.69 1.91 -4.67
N SER A 231 -15.56 2.49 -3.85
CA SER A 231 -16.09 3.83 -4.05
C SER A 231 -15.24 4.82 -3.25
N TYR A 232 -14.55 5.70 -3.96
CA TYR A 232 -13.56 6.61 -3.42
C TYR A 232 -14.03 8.07 -3.55
N ASP A 233 -14.01 8.82 -2.46
CA ASP A 233 -14.30 10.25 -2.45
C ASP A 233 -13.10 11.02 -3.04
N ALA A 234 -13.12 11.20 -4.36
CA ALA A 234 -12.08 11.90 -5.10
C ALA A 234 -12.20 13.43 -4.85
N PHE A 235 -11.07 14.10 -4.83
CA PHE A 235 -11.02 15.53 -4.54
C PHE A 235 -10.62 16.33 -5.77
N PRO A 236 -11.21 17.53 -5.99
CA PRO A 236 -10.79 18.42 -7.06
C PRO A 236 -9.32 18.83 -6.90
N VAL A 237 -8.59 18.84 -8.00
CA VAL A 237 -7.18 19.26 -8.05
C VAL A 237 -6.95 20.28 -9.14
N THR A 238 -5.91 21.08 -8.95
CA THR A 238 -5.44 22.09 -9.89
C THR A 238 -3.97 21.84 -10.21
N ASN A 239 -3.17 22.88 -10.30
CA ASN A 239 -1.72 22.79 -10.42
C ASN A 239 -1.06 22.42 -9.09
N VAL A 240 0.13 21.90 -9.21
CA VAL A 240 1.04 21.63 -8.11
C VAL A 240 2.44 22.12 -8.48
N VAL A 241 3.25 22.42 -7.48
CA VAL A 241 4.69 22.57 -7.67
C VAL A 241 5.38 21.34 -7.14
N VAL A 242 6.15 20.67 -7.98
CA VAL A 242 7.05 19.57 -7.55
C VAL A 242 8.45 20.13 -7.37
N MET A 243 9.16 19.62 -6.36
CA MET A 243 10.55 19.98 -6.10
C MET A 243 11.37 18.73 -5.82
N THR A 244 12.51 18.60 -6.48
CA THR A 244 13.55 17.64 -6.13
C THR A 244 14.87 18.37 -5.92
N TYR A 245 15.58 17.96 -4.89
CA TYR A 245 16.89 18.48 -4.56
C TYR A 245 17.78 17.32 -4.14
N GLU A 246 19.02 17.31 -4.59
CA GLU A 246 20.00 16.26 -4.27
C GLU A 246 21.25 16.88 -3.67
N ASN A 247 21.83 16.20 -2.70
CA ASN A 247 23.11 16.55 -2.11
C ASN A 247 23.93 15.27 -1.84
N VAL A 248 25.21 15.45 -1.61
CA VAL A 248 26.12 14.35 -1.27
C VAL A 248 27.00 14.78 -0.11
N HIS A 249 26.92 14.04 0.99
CA HIS A 249 27.81 14.19 2.13
C HIS A 249 28.51 12.87 2.41
N VAL A 250 29.81 12.91 2.50
CA VAL A 250 30.63 11.75 2.88
C VAL A 250 30.71 11.59 4.42
N ASP A 251 30.28 12.60 5.15
CA ASP A 251 30.21 12.62 6.61
C ASP A 251 28.76 12.36 7.07
N PRO A 252 28.48 11.27 7.81
CA PRO A 252 27.14 10.95 8.30
C PRO A 252 26.52 12.06 9.16
N SER A 253 27.32 12.79 9.93
CA SER A 253 26.83 13.85 10.80
C SER A 253 26.30 15.05 10.01
N LEU A 254 26.91 15.37 8.86
CA LEU A 254 26.42 16.41 7.97
C LEU A 254 25.12 16.00 7.28
N GLN A 255 24.98 14.72 6.91
CA GLN A 255 23.71 14.21 6.41
C GLN A 255 22.60 14.31 7.47
N ALA A 256 22.88 13.85 8.68
CA ALA A 256 21.93 13.92 9.80
C ALA A 256 21.49 15.37 10.06
N ALA A 257 22.41 16.31 10.12
CA ALA A 257 22.12 17.72 10.34
C ALA A 257 21.24 18.33 9.22
N GLU A 258 21.48 17.97 7.97
CA GLU A 258 20.64 18.45 6.85
C GLU A 258 19.23 17.86 6.91
N ILE A 259 19.08 16.57 7.27
CA ILE A 259 17.77 15.94 7.46
C ILE A 259 17.02 16.61 8.62
N GLU A 260 17.69 16.97 9.71
CA GLU A 260 17.08 17.71 10.82
C GLU A 260 16.48 19.04 10.39
N LEU A 261 17.20 19.80 9.56
CA LEU A 261 16.69 21.08 9.02
C LEU A 261 15.43 20.84 8.17
N PHE A 262 15.44 19.82 7.33
CA PHE A 262 14.27 19.46 6.53
C PHE A 262 13.08 19.06 7.43
N GLN A 263 13.30 18.19 8.41
CA GLN A 263 12.27 17.79 9.38
C GLN A 263 11.72 18.98 10.16
N GLY A 264 12.61 19.89 10.58
CA GLY A 264 12.23 21.12 11.28
C GLY A 264 11.31 22.00 10.43
N PHE A 265 11.61 22.16 9.15
CA PHE A 265 10.75 22.90 8.22
C PHE A 265 9.38 22.21 8.07
N MET A 266 9.35 20.89 7.82
CA MET A 266 8.11 20.16 7.59
C MET A 266 7.14 20.18 8.79
N HIS A 267 7.65 20.33 10.02
CA HIS A 267 6.83 20.50 11.22
C HIS A 267 6.53 21.97 11.57
N SER A 268 7.05 22.92 10.82
CA SER A 268 6.77 24.32 11.04
C SER A 268 5.46 24.75 10.39
N ASP A 269 4.90 25.87 10.88
CA ASP A 269 3.73 26.51 10.24
C ASP A 269 4.03 26.93 8.79
N GLY A 270 5.32 27.08 8.43
CA GLY A 270 5.77 27.42 7.09
C GLY A 270 5.46 26.34 6.05
N ALA A 271 5.46 25.06 6.42
CA ALA A 271 5.08 23.97 5.51
C ALA A 271 3.56 23.98 5.23
N GLY A 272 2.74 23.95 6.28
CA GLY A 272 1.30 23.81 6.18
C GLY A 272 0.84 22.47 5.58
N PRO A 273 -0.47 22.25 5.45
CA PRO A 273 -1.00 20.99 4.94
C PRO A 273 -0.79 20.79 3.42
N GLU A 274 -0.48 21.85 2.67
CA GLU A 274 -0.32 21.77 1.23
C GLU A 274 0.94 21.04 0.80
N ILE A 275 1.98 20.98 1.67
CA ILE A 275 3.25 20.35 1.33
C ILE A 275 3.30 18.93 1.86
N TYR A 276 3.57 18.00 0.96
CA TYR A 276 4.08 16.68 1.30
C TYR A 276 5.57 16.62 0.98
N GLY A 277 6.36 16.04 1.89
CA GLY A 277 7.80 15.91 1.70
C GLY A 277 8.33 14.55 2.09
N SER A 278 9.41 14.13 1.44
CA SER A 278 10.14 12.92 1.76
C SER A 278 11.63 13.09 1.53
N VAL A 279 12.42 12.35 2.30
CA VAL A 279 13.87 12.23 2.17
C VAL A 279 14.19 10.81 1.76
N ARG A 280 15.03 10.67 0.75
CA ARG A 280 15.56 9.40 0.31
C ARG A 280 17.06 9.40 0.52
N LEU A 281 17.55 8.49 1.34
CA LEU A 281 18.99 8.27 1.47
C LEU A 281 19.42 7.28 0.40
N LEU A 282 20.52 7.60 -0.24
CA LEU A 282 21.15 6.79 -1.28
C LEU A 282 22.50 6.29 -0.78
N GLY A 283 22.88 5.08 -1.09
CA GLY A 283 24.22 4.58 -0.78
C GLY A 283 25.30 5.56 -1.24
N MET A 284 26.47 5.52 -0.63
CA MET A 284 27.61 6.41 -0.93
C MET A 284 27.40 7.89 -0.56
N GLY A 285 26.51 8.19 0.36
CA GLY A 285 26.35 9.55 0.92
C GLY A 285 25.37 10.46 0.19
N GLY A 286 24.62 9.95 -0.78
CA GLY A 286 23.60 10.73 -1.47
C GLY A 286 22.35 10.95 -0.61
N ILE A 287 21.79 12.17 -0.70
CA ILE A 287 20.49 12.52 -0.14
C ILE A 287 19.64 13.10 -1.26
N GLN A 288 18.41 12.63 -1.40
CA GLN A 288 17.43 13.20 -2.32
C GLN A 288 16.20 13.65 -1.55
N TYR A 289 15.89 14.93 -1.64
CA TYR A 289 14.65 15.50 -1.12
C TYR A 289 13.62 15.55 -2.23
N ARG A 290 12.40 15.19 -1.89
CA ARG A 290 11.26 15.15 -2.81
C ARG A 290 10.07 15.79 -2.12
N ALA A 291 9.52 16.84 -2.68
CA ALA A 291 8.38 17.55 -2.12
C ALA A 291 7.39 17.95 -3.21
N GLN A 292 6.11 17.96 -2.84
CA GLN A 292 5.04 18.47 -3.68
C GLN A 292 4.17 19.41 -2.86
N CYS A 293 3.88 20.57 -3.43
CA CYS A 293 2.95 21.55 -2.87
C CYS A 293 1.71 21.65 -3.75
N MET A 294 0.54 21.51 -3.13
CA MET A 294 -0.76 21.69 -3.79
C MET A 294 -1.08 23.17 -3.91
N CYS A 295 -1.21 23.68 -5.11
CA CYS A 295 -1.62 25.06 -5.37
C CYS A 295 -3.06 25.32 -4.88
N ASP A 296 -3.52 26.56 -4.90
CA ASP A 296 -4.87 26.89 -4.44
C ASP A 296 -5.96 26.39 -5.42
N ALA A 297 -7.21 26.62 -5.06
CA ALA A 297 -8.36 26.16 -5.86
C ALA A 297 -8.46 26.86 -7.24
N THR A 298 -7.78 27.98 -7.44
CA THR A 298 -7.72 28.69 -8.74
C THR A 298 -6.56 28.21 -9.60
N GLY A 299 -5.64 27.40 -9.03
CA GLY A 299 -4.41 26.96 -9.66
C GLY A 299 -3.25 27.94 -9.48
N ASP A 300 -3.40 28.98 -8.64
CA ASP A 300 -2.30 29.89 -8.29
C ASP A 300 -1.30 29.19 -7.36
N CYS A 301 -0.07 29.12 -7.79
CA CYS A 301 1.04 28.47 -7.10
C CYS A 301 1.97 29.43 -6.34
N THR A 302 1.63 30.71 -6.26
CA THR A 302 2.47 31.73 -5.60
C THR A 302 2.85 31.32 -4.17
N THR A 303 1.90 30.84 -3.38
CA THR A 303 2.14 30.35 -2.01
C THR A 303 3.08 29.15 -2.00
N CYS A 304 2.93 28.20 -2.94
CA CYS A 304 3.80 27.03 -3.04
C CYS A 304 5.24 27.42 -3.38
N HIS A 305 5.44 28.38 -4.28
CA HIS A 305 6.77 28.89 -4.62
C HIS A 305 7.43 29.56 -3.40
N ALA A 306 6.70 30.42 -2.67
CA ALA A 306 7.21 31.05 -1.44
C ALA A 306 7.58 30.02 -0.34
N LYS A 307 6.77 28.96 -0.17
CA LYS A 307 7.05 27.87 0.77
C LYS A 307 8.32 27.11 0.37
N PHE A 308 8.52 26.84 -0.92
CA PHE A 308 9.72 26.17 -1.39
C PHE A 308 10.97 27.05 -1.32
N ASP A 309 10.84 28.38 -1.48
CA ASP A 309 11.94 29.30 -1.20
C ASP A 309 12.36 29.23 0.27
N ALA A 310 11.39 29.20 1.18
CA ALA A 310 11.65 29.04 2.62
C ALA A 310 12.27 27.68 2.95
N LEU A 311 11.81 26.58 2.33
CA LEU A 311 12.40 25.25 2.50
C LEU A 311 13.85 25.22 2.00
N GLN A 312 14.13 25.76 0.81
CA GLN A 312 15.50 25.84 0.27
C GLN A 312 16.43 26.66 1.16
N ALA A 313 15.92 27.77 1.71
CA ALA A 313 16.68 28.59 2.65
C ALA A 313 16.96 27.83 3.97
N ALA A 314 15.99 27.06 4.47
CA ALA A 314 16.13 26.27 5.69
C ALA A 314 17.18 25.16 5.56
N VAL A 315 17.19 24.42 4.44
CA VAL A 315 18.15 23.33 4.18
C VAL A 315 19.48 23.80 3.56
N GLY A 316 19.61 25.11 3.26
CA GLY A 316 20.82 25.67 2.66
C GLY A 316 21.04 25.28 1.19
N SER A 317 19.99 24.86 0.48
CA SER A 317 20.09 24.45 -0.93
C SER A 317 20.16 25.63 -1.87
N THR A 318 21.10 25.61 -2.82
CA THR A 318 21.23 26.62 -3.87
C THR A 318 20.70 26.17 -5.23
N SER A 319 20.44 24.88 -5.40
CA SER A 319 19.92 24.33 -6.65
C SER A 319 18.87 23.24 -6.38
N ALA A 320 17.69 23.42 -6.97
CA ALA A 320 16.64 22.42 -6.96
C ALA A 320 15.94 22.40 -8.31
N LEU A 321 15.58 21.24 -8.81
CA LEU A 321 14.59 21.15 -9.88
C LEU A 321 13.23 21.52 -9.29
N ARG A 322 12.58 22.53 -9.85
CA ARG A 322 11.25 22.96 -9.44
C ARG A 322 10.38 23.11 -10.69
N VAL A 323 9.28 22.38 -10.73
CA VAL A 323 8.38 22.36 -11.89
C VAL A 323 6.94 22.60 -11.42
N GLU A 324 6.30 23.62 -11.98
CA GLU A 324 4.85 23.83 -11.86
C GLU A 324 4.14 23.09 -12.98
N GLN A 325 3.14 22.29 -12.63
CA GLN A 325 2.40 21.47 -13.60
C GLN A 325 1.05 21.03 -13.03
N ASP A 326 0.15 20.52 -13.88
CA ASP A 326 -1.08 19.93 -13.42
C ASP A 326 -0.81 18.68 -12.55
N PHE A 327 -1.76 18.38 -11.63
CA PHE A 327 -1.63 17.26 -10.68
C PHE A 327 -1.44 15.92 -11.39
N GLY A 328 -2.19 15.66 -12.48
CA GLY A 328 -2.07 14.43 -13.24
C GLY A 328 -0.66 14.23 -13.79
N LYS A 329 -0.07 15.26 -14.41
CA LYS A 329 1.31 15.23 -14.92
C LYS A 329 2.33 15.06 -13.79
N ALA A 330 2.08 15.66 -12.62
CA ALA A 330 2.93 15.47 -11.45
C ALA A 330 2.99 14.01 -10.99
N MET A 331 1.90 13.25 -11.09
CA MET A 331 1.92 11.81 -10.76
C MET A 331 2.76 11.00 -11.78
N TRP A 332 2.77 11.37 -13.05
CA TRP A 332 3.68 10.81 -14.04
C TRP A 332 5.14 11.20 -13.79
N PHE A 333 5.38 12.44 -13.35
CA PHE A 333 6.71 12.88 -12.92
C PHE A 333 7.24 12.01 -11.77
N TRP A 334 6.43 11.78 -10.73
CA TRP A 334 6.83 10.94 -9.60
C TRP A 334 6.99 9.46 -9.96
N ALA A 335 6.31 9.01 -11.00
CA ALA A 335 6.51 7.69 -11.60
C ALA A 335 7.83 7.56 -12.39
N GLY A 336 8.54 8.67 -12.63
CA GLY A 336 9.75 8.69 -13.44
C GLY A 336 9.49 8.62 -14.95
N CYS A 337 8.31 9.03 -15.39
CA CYS A 337 7.81 8.82 -16.75
C CYS A 337 7.59 10.13 -17.55
N THR A 338 8.17 11.26 -17.09
CA THR A 338 8.21 12.52 -17.82
C THR A 338 9.65 12.90 -18.15
N ALA A 339 9.87 13.76 -19.15
CA ALA A 339 11.20 14.24 -19.53
C ALA A 339 12.00 14.79 -18.34
N ASP A 340 11.33 15.52 -17.43
CA ASP A 340 11.96 16.13 -16.25
C ASP A 340 12.35 15.12 -15.17
N SER A 341 11.87 13.87 -15.25
CA SER A 341 12.07 12.85 -14.22
C SER A 341 12.79 11.59 -14.69
N GLY A 342 13.14 11.48 -15.96
CA GLY A 342 13.92 10.36 -16.49
C GLY A 342 13.66 10.04 -17.95
N VAL A 343 12.45 9.57 -18.29
CA VAL A 343 12.05 9.21 -19.66
C VAL A 343 10.74 9.86 -20.02
N ASP A 344 10.61 10.29 -21.26
CA ASP A 344 9.40 10.97 -21.73
C ASP A 344 8.41 10.00 -22.35
N PHE A 345 7.54 9.46 -21.51
CA PHE A 345 6.38 8.66 -21.93
C PHE A 345 5.06 9.38 -21.74
N TYR A 346 5.08 10.59 -21.18
CA TYR A 346 3.87 11.37 -20.97
C TYR A 346 3.24 11.76 -22.32
N PRO A 347 1.91 11.60 -22.51
CA PRO A 347 1.29 11.96 -23.79
C PRO A 347 1.57 13.40 -24.19
N PRO A 348 2.05 13.68 -25.43
CA PRO A 348 2.41 15.03 -25.84
C PRO A 348 1.28 16.06 -25.74
N ALA A 349 0.03 15.62 -25.96
CA ALA A 349 -1.16 16.47 -25.80
C ALA A 349 -1.59 16.62 -24.33
N GLY A 350 -0.96 15.91 -23.40
CA GLY A 350 -1.38 15.76 -22.01
C GLY A 350 -2.49 14.74 -21.84
N VAL A 351 -2.57 14.12 -20.64
CA VAL A 351 -3.57 13.06 -20.34
C VAL A 351 -5.02 13.53 -20.52
N ALA A 352 -5.30 14.79 -20.28
CA ALA A 352 -6.65 15.36 -20.42
C ALA A 352 -7.12 15.51 -21.90
N ARG A 353 -6.21 15.49 -22.86
CA ARG A 353 -6.50 15.80 -24.27
C ARG A 353 -6.13 14.69 -25.25
N CYS A 354 -5.29 13.73 -24.84
CA CYS A 354 -4.90 12.63 -25.70
C CYS A 354 -6.07 11.66 -25.92
N THR A 355 -6.03 10.88 -27.00
CA THR A 355 -6.99 9.80 -27.22
C THR A 355 -6.81 8.70 -26.18
N GLU A 356 -7.78 7.79 -26.06
CA GLU A 356 -7.65 6.65 -25.16
C GLU A 356 -6.53 5.70 -25.60
N GLU A 357 -6.33 5.54 -26.90
CA GLU A 357 -5.26 4.70 -27.46
C GLU A 357 -3.87 5.29 -27.11
N GLU A 358 -3.68 6.59 -27.31
CA GLU A 358 -2.43 7.29 -26.92
C GLU A 358 -2.15 7.17 -25.42
N LEU A 359 -3.19 7.30 -24.59
CA LEU A 359 -3.06 7.13 -23.14
C LEU A 359 -2.66 5.71 -22.76
N GLN A 360 -3.31 4.70 -23.33
CA GLN A 360 -3.01 3.29 -23.06
C GLN A 360 -1.58 2.95 -23.49
N GLU A 361 -1.14 3.38 -24.67
CA GLU A 361 0.22 3.18 -25.14
C GLU A 361 1.26 3.82 -24.20
N ALA A 362 1.02 5.07 -23.81
CA ALA A 362 1.88 5.82 -22.89
C ALA A 362 1.99 5.12 -21.53
N MET A 363 0.84 4.72 -20.94
CA MET A 363 0.81 3.98 -19.68
C MET A 363 1.54 2.64 -19.76
N GLN A 364 1.36 1.88 -20.84
CA GLN A 364 2.06 0.61 -21.03
C GLN A 364 3.57 0.80 -21.07
N LYS A 365 4.08 1.82 -21.78
CA LYS A 365 5.52 2.15 -21.83
C LYS A 365 6.06 2.50 -20.44
N CYS A 366 5.36 3.36 -19.70
CA CYS A 366 5.75 3.75 -18.34
C CYS A 366 5.75 2.55 -17.39
N LEU A 367 4.69 1.74 -17.40
CA LEU A 367 4.57 0.54 -16.55
C LEU A 367 5.64 -0.50 -16.86
N ALA A 368 5.92 -0.75 -18.15
CA ALA A 368 6.96 -1.69 -18.56
C ALA A 368 8.36 -1.21 -18.13
N PHE A 369 8.65 0.07 -18.31
CA PHE A 369 9.91 0.68 -17.87
C PHE A 369 10.09 0.53 -16.36
N TYR A 370 9.07 0.89 -15.58
CA TYR A 370 9.11 0.80 -14.12
C TYR A 370 9.27 -0.65 -13.64
N THR A 371 8.55 -1.60 -14.23
CA THR A 371 8.64 -3.02 -13.86
C THR A 371 10.03 -3.58 -14.10
N ASN A 372 10.65 -3.25 -15.23
CA ASN A 372 12.01 -3.68 -15.55
C ASN A 372 13.06 -3.13 -14.58
N LEU A 373 12.85 -1.91 -14.05
CA LEU A 373 13.76 -1.32 -13.07
C LEU A 373 13.59 -1.88 -11.65
N ALA A 374 12.37 -2.27 -11.30
CA ALA A 374 11.96 -2.46 -9.92
C ALA A 374 11.76 -3.94 -9.51
N SER A 375 11.72 -4.88 -10.47
CA SER A 375 11.57 -6.32 -10.20
C SER A 375 12.80 -6.85 -9.43
N ARG A 376 12.76 -6.80 -8.10
CA ARG A 376 13.85 -7.25 -7.22
C ARG A 376 13.32 -7.91 -5.97
N SER A 377 14.09 -8.87 -5.45
CA SER A 377 13.88 -9.39 -4.10
C SER A 377 14.44 -8.42 -3.08
N PHE A 378 13.62 -7.95 -2.14
CA PHE A 378 14.07 -7.10 -1.04
C PHE A 378 13.30 -7.41 0.25
N LYS A 379 13.94 -7.15 1.38
CA LYS A 379 13.32 -7.11 2.69
C LYS A 379 13.04 -5.65 3.04
N SER A 380 11.88 -5.37 3.58
CA SER A 380 11.49 -4.03 4.01
C SER A 380 11.13 -4.01 5.49
N LYS A 381 11.41 -2.89 6.14
CA LYS A 381 10.94 -2.55 7.48
C LYS A 381 10.36 -1.16 7.45
N CYS A 382 9.23 -0.97 8.12
CA CYS A 382 8.60 0.33 8.25
C CYS A 382 8.38 0.65 9.72
N MET A 383 8.71 1.88 10.11
CA MET A 383 8.55 2.35 11.49
C MET A 383 7.98 3.77 11.49
N PHE A 384 7.02 4.03 12.37
CA PHE A 384 6.50 5.37 12.61
C PHE A 384 7.26 6.08 13.72
N PHE A 385 7.51 7.36 13.49
CA PHE A 385 8.05 8.30 14.49
C PHE A 385 7.00 9.38 14.73
N PRO A 386 6.57 9.62 15.98
CA PRO A 386 5.49 10.56 16.30
C PRO A 386 5.91 12.02 16.18
N ARG A 387 7.18 12.27 15.92
CA ARG A 387 7.83 13.55 15.76
C ARG A 387 9.08 13.39 14.90
N ASN A 388 9.89 14.44 14.79
CA ASN A 388 11.20 14.35 14.16
C ASN A 388 12.05 13.23 14.78
N MET A 389 12.78 12.51 13.94
CA MET A 389 13.84 11.63 14.40
C MET A 389 14.90 12.48 15.11
N ARG A 390 15.46 11.95 16.19
CA ARG A 390 16.52 12.64 16.93
C ARG A 390 17.84 12.55 16.16
N SER A 391 18.75 13.47 16.42
CA SER A 391 20.09 13.48 15.78
C SER A 391 20.79 12.14 15.88
N GLU A 392 20.74 11.49 17.05
CA GLU A 392 21.37 10.20 17.28
C GLU A 392 20.76 9.09 16.43
N ASP A 393 19.42 9.10 16.21
CA ASP A 393 18.75 8.13 15.34
C ASP A 393 19.10 8.39 13.86
N LEU A 394 19.22 9.66 13.47
CA LEU A 394 19.62 10.05 12.11
C LEU A 394 21.09 9.70 11.83
N GLU A 395 22.00 9.92 12.78
CA GLU A 395 23.41 9.52 12.64
C GLU A 395 23.52 8.00 12.43
N VAL A 396 22.83 7.20 13.24
CA VAL A 396 22.80 5.74 13.07
C VAL A 396 22.25 5.34 11.70
N LEU A 397 21.19 6.04 11.22
CA LEU A 397 20.60 5.78 9.92
C LEU A 397 21.57 6.11 8.77
N THR A 398 22.22 7.26 8.82
CA THR A 398 23.16 7.73 7.79
C THR A 398 24.45 6.89 7.76
N GLU A 399 25.02 6.54 8.93
CA GLU A 399 26.14 5.59 9.02
C GLU A 399 25.80 4.24 8.40
N ALA A 400 24.58 3.74 8.64
CA ALA A 400 24.17 2.45 8.13
C ALA A 400 24.01 2.45 6.59
N VAL A 401 23.61 3.57 5.98
CA VAL A 401 23.53 3.72 4.51
C VAL A 401 24.92 3.84 3.88
N MET A 402 25.89 4.40 4.61
CA MET A 402 27.29 4.50 4.18
C MET A 402 28.07 3.20 4.39
N ASN A 403 27.45 2.14 4.91
CA ASN A 403 28.09 0.85 5.09
C ASN A 403 28.62 0.30 3.76
N PRO A 404 29.85 -0.28 3.71
CA PRO A 404 30.41 -0.89 2.52
C PRO A 404 29.56 -2.00 1.87
N LEU A 405 28.58 -2.54 2.58
CA LEU A 405 27.60 -3.48 2.02
C LEU A 405 26.54 -2.78 1.15
N CYS A 406 26.41 -1.46 1.24
CA CYS A 406 25.55 -0.63 0.39
C CYS A 406 26.40 -0.12 -0.80
N THR A 407 26.82 -1.03 -1.66
CA THR A 407 27.81 -0.80 -2.73
C THR A 407 27.30 0.03 -3.90
N SER A 408 25.99 0.23 -3.96
CA SER A 408 25.32 1.00 -5.01
C SER A 408 24.31 1.99 -4.38
N PRO A 409 24.08 3.15 -4.99
CA PRO A 409 23.04 4.09 -4.54
C PRO A 409 21.64 3.46 -4.40
N THR A 410 21.42 2.31 -5.00
CA THR A 410 20.12 1.60 -4.99
C THR A 410 20.08 0.39 -4.05
N ASP A 411 21.15 0.09 -3.33
CA ASP A 411 21.21 -1.12 -2.50
C ASP A 411 20.58 -0.95 -1.12
N CYS A 412 20.76 0.20 -0.50
CA CYS A 412 20.19 0.54 0.80
C CYS A 412 19.48 1.87 0.67
N ILE A 413 18.15 1.85 0.62
CA ILE A 413 17.37 3.05 0.38
C ILE A 413 16.36 3.23 1.53
N PRO A 414 16.75 3.90 2.60
CA PRO A 414 15.76 4.43 3.54
C PRO A 414 14.99 5.60 2.90
N LEU A 415 13.67 5.59 3.12
CA LEU A 415 12.77 6.67 2.76
C LEU A 415 12.08 7.17 4.02
N LEU A 416 12.23 8.45 4.31
CA LEU A 416 11.51 9.16 5.35
C LEU A 416 10.35 9.90 4.68
N HIS A 417 9.12 9.53 5.01
CA HIS A 417 7.91 10.15 4.50
C HIS A 417 7.25 10.99 5.59
N PHE A 418 7.01 12.26 5.32
CA PHE A 418 6.28 13.12 6.25
C PHE A 418 4.80 12.75 6.29
N GLN A 419 4.32 12.44 7.48
CA GLN A 419 2.91 12.16 7.73
C GLN A 419 2.23 13.46 8.15
N GLY A 420 1.69 14.20 7.19
CA GLY A 420 1.11 15.51 7.43
C GLY A 420 -0.15 15.51 8.30
N GLN A 421 -0.68 16.70 8.58
CA GLN A 421 -1.78 16.91 9.53
C GLN A 421 -3.06 16.15 9.15
N ALA A 422 -3.41 16.05 7.87
CA ALA A 422 -4.63 15.36 7.45
C ALA A 422 -4.62 13.86 7.74
N LEU A 423 -3.45 13.22 7.91
CA LEU A 423 -3.36 11.81 8.31
C LEU A 423 -3.71 11.58 9.78
N VAL A 424 -3.70 12.64 10.62
CA VAL A 424 -4.09 12.56 12.03
C VAL A 424 -5.61 12.49 12.20
N GLU A 425 -6.34 13.12 11.28
CA GLU A 425 -7.79 13.20 11.34
C GLU A 425 -8.42 11.90 10.85
N GLU A 426 -9.36 11.37 11.64
CA GLU A 426 -10.13 10.21 11.20
C GLU A 426 -11.33 10.66 10.34
N PRO A 427 -11.69 9.88 9.30
CA PRO A 427 -12.92 10.14 8.55
C PRO A 427 -14.14 10.04 9.48
N GLN A 428 -15.16 10.85 9.20
CA GLN A 428 -16.38 10.95 10.01
C GLN A 428 -17.59 10.35 9.28
N ASP A 429 -17.39 9.72 8.14
CA ASP A 429 -18.44 9.21 7.25
C ASP A 429 -18.85 7.76 7.57
N CYS A 430 -19.07 7.48 8.84
CA CYS A 430 -19.61 6.21 9.32
C CYS A 430 -20.49 6.42 10.56
N ASP A 431 -21.21 5.40 10.98
CA ASP A 431 -21.88 5.39 12.27
C ASP A 431 -20.86 5.30 13.41
N GLN A 432 -20.55 6.45 14.00
CA GLN A 432 -19.57 6.58 15.07
C GLN A 432 -20.01 5.91 16.39
N SER A 433 -21.27 5.51 16.51
CA SER A 433 -21.72 4.72 17.66
C SER A 433 -21.07 3.33 17.70
N ALA A 434 -20.61 2.83 16.55
CA ALA A 434 -19.84 1.61 16.42
C ALA A 434 -18.30 1.80 16.67
N GLY A 435 -17.88 3.01 17.02
CA GLY A 435 -16.47 3.37 17.24
C GLY A 435 -15.82 4.06 16.04
N LYS A 436 -14.51 3.83 15.84
CA LYS A 436 -13.75 4.43 14.75
C LYS A 436 -14.26 4.03 13.36
N CYS A 437 -14.12 4.92 12.37
CA CYS A 437 -14.51 4.67 10.99
C CYS A 437 -13.48 3.88 10.18
N THR A 438 -12.26 3.72 10.66
CA THR A 438 -11.15 3.09 9.95
C THR A 438 -10.29 2.28 10.90
N SER A 439 -9.74 1.18 10.40
CA SER A 439 -8.78 0.33 11.12
C SER A 439 -7.32 0.78 10.96
N PHE A 440 -7.07 1.86 10.22
CA PHE A 440 -5.75 2.48 10.15
C PHE A 440 -5.47 3.29 11.41
N ASP A 441 -4.65 2.75 12.30
CA ASP A 441 -4.39 3.31 13.65
C ASP A 441 -3.25 4.33 13.73
N HIS A 442 -2.46 4.51 12.67
CA HIS A 442 -1.26 5.36 12.68
C HIS A 442 -1.63 6.83 12.43
N ARG A 443 -2.18 7.49 13.46
CA ARG A 443 -2.77 8.84 13.41
C ARG A 443 -1.91 9.91 14.09
N THR A 444 -0.61 9.73 14.16
CA THR A 444 0.29 10.74 14.73
C THR A 444 1.00 11.54 13.65
N PRO A 445 1.06 12.89 13.77
CA PRO A 445 1.87 13.69 12.87
C PRO A 445 3.35 13.39 13.12
N GLY A 446 4.03 12.90 12.11
CA GLY A 446 5.43 12.51 12.26
C GLY A 446 6.01 11.96 10.97
N TRP A 447 6.85 10.99 11.10
CA TRP A 447 7.57 10.40 9.98
C TRP A 447 7.34 8.90 9.91
N LEU A 448 7.14 8.40 8.69
CA LEU A 448 7.24 6.99 8.36
C LEU A 448 8.62 6.75 7.75
N LEU A 449 9.43 5.95 8.40
CA LEU A 449 10.67 5.43 7.85
C LEU A 449 10.39 4.08 7.19
N GLU A 450 10.58 4.00 5.88
CA GLU A 450 10.63 2.76 5.12
C GLU A 450 12.08 2.42 4.82
N MET A 451 12.56 1.27 5.30
CA MET A 451 13.91 0.79 5.05
C MET A 451 13.88 -0.47 4.20
N ARG A 452 14.70 -0.49 3.14
CA ARG A 452 14.95 -1.67 2.33
C ARG A 452 16.35 -2.21 2.63
N ARG A 453 16.46 -3.49 2.96
CA ARG A 453 17.71 -4.22 3.32
C ARG A 453 18.34 -3.91 4.69
N MET A 454 17.86 -2.96 5.48
CA MET A 454 18.44 -2.67 6.78
C MET A 454 17.67 -3.34 7.92
N ILE A 455 18.40 -3.85 8.94
CA ILE A 455 17.83 -4.59 10.07
C ILE A 455 18.32 -3.94 11.37
N ARG A 456 17.72 -2.84 11.80
CA ARG A 456 17.93 -2.26 13.14
C ARG A 456 16.65 -1.64 13.66
N SER A 457 16.44 -1.70 14.97
CA SER A 457 15.41 -0.93 15.66
C SER A 457 16.00 0.42 16.09
N PHE A 458 15.19 1.46 16.01
CA PHE A 458 15.58 2.81 16.44
C PHE A 458 14.86 3.17 17.73
N PRO A 459 15.57 3.61 18.78
CA PRO A 459 14.95 3.91 20.07
C PRO A 459 13.88 5.00 20.04
N GLY A 460 13.94 5.91 19.06
CA GLY A 460 12.96 6.98 18.88
C GLY A 460 11.68 6.58 18.16
N SER A 461 11.59 5.34 17.62
CA SER A 461 10.39 4.87 16.93
C SER A 461 9.27 4.55 17.92
N LEU A 462 8.02 4.60 17.42
CA LEU A 462 6.85 4.11 18.18
C LEU A 462 6.85 2.59 18.36
N GLY A 463 7.75 1.86 17.68
CA GLY A 463 7.69 0.42 17.59
C GLY A 463 6.49 -0.08 16.76
N THR A 464 5.82 0.82 16.04
CA THR A 464 4.66 0.51 15.21
C THR A 464 5.05 0.38 13.74
N ALA A 465 4.30 -0.40 12.98
CA ALA A 465 4.60 -0.74 11.60
C ALA A 465 3.39 -0.48 10.68
N ASN A 466 3.66 -0.20 9.41
CA ASN A 466 2.63 0.06 8.41
C ASN A 466 2.10 -1.26 7.83
N GLN A 467 0.78 -1.41 7.73
CA GLN A 467 0.11 -2.60 7.21
C GLN A 467 0.47 -2.92 5.74
N ASN A 468 0.88 -1.92 4.97
CA ASN A 468 1.42 -2.13 3.62
C ASN A 468 2.89 -2.57 3.60
N CYS A 469 3.55 -2.62 4.75
CA CYS A 469 4.97 -2.92 4.90
C CYS A 469 5.15 -3.98 5.99
N ILE A 470 4.66 -5.18 5.72
CA ILE A 470 4.74 -6.29 6.68
C ILE A 470 6.18 -6.74 6.85
N ASP A 471 6.64 -6.79 8.11
CA ASP A 471 7.98 -7.22 8.51
C ASP A 471 7.92 -8.62 9.13
N SER A 472 8.49 -9.60 8.44
CA SER A 472 8.56 -10.98 8.92
C SER A 472 9.35 -11.16 10.22
N ASP A 473 10.20 -10.20 10.60
CA ASP A 473 10.93 -10.27 11.88
C ASP A 473 10.00 -10.03 13.08
N LEU A 474 8.84 -9.40 12.86
CA LEU A 474 7.80 -9.23 13.88
C LEU A 474 6.88 -10.45 14.01
N ALA A 475 6.99 -11.42 13.10
CA ALA A 475 6.17 -12.65 13.09
C ALA A 475 6.57 -13.63 14.20
N VAL A 476 6.71 -13.14 15.44
CA VAL A 476 7.03 -13.96 16.62
C VAL A 476 5.87 -13.87 17.61
N GLY A 477 5.14 -14.96 17.76
CA GLY A 477 3.97 -15.00 18.63
C GLY A 477 2.89 -14.00 18.19
N ARG A 478 2.32 -13.26 19.14
CA ARG A 478 1.26 -12.23 18.88
C ARG A 478 1.73 -10.80 19.10
N GLU A 479 3.02 -10.57 19.34
CA GLU A 479 3.56 -9.23 19.61
C GLU A 479 3.38 -8.28 18.42
N TRP A 480 3.35 -8.82 17.19
CA TRP A 480 3.11 -8.06 15.96
C TRP A 480 1.80 -7.27 15.97
N ILE A 481 0.77 -7.74 16.70
CA ILE A 481 -0.54 -7.08 16.77
C ILE A 481 -0.38 -5.64 17.26
N GLY A 482 0.35 -5.41 18.35
CA GLY A 482 0.58 -4.08 18.89
C GLY A 482 1.41 -3.18 17.98
N HIS A 483 2.21 -3.75 17.08
CA HIS A 483 2.98 -2.98 16.10
C HIS A 483 2.11 -2.45 14.95
N TYR A 484 1.15 -3.25 14.48
CA TYR A 484 0.29 -2.88 13.34
C TYR A 484 -1.03 -2.24 13.79
N PHE A 485 -1.52 -2.61 14.96
CA PHE A 485 -2.78 -2.16 15.55
C PHE A 485 -2.56 -1.69 16.99
N PRO A 486 -1.93 -0.51 17.18
CA PRO A 486 -1.60 0.00 18.53
C PRO A 486 -2.84 0.35 19.36
N ASN A 487 -3.98 0.58 18.75
CA ASN A 487 -5.24 0.75 19.47
C ASN A 487 -5.80 -0.63 19.86
N ALA A 488 -6.01 -0.83 21.17
CA ALA A 488 -6.43 -2.12 21.73
C ALA A 488 -7.80 -2.61 21.20
N ASP A 489 -8.67 -1.72 20.75
CA ASP A 489 -10.00 -2.04 20.26
C ASP A 489 -10.03 -2.43 18.78
N THR A 490 -9.00 -2.09 18.02
CA THR A 490 -8.95 -2.33 16.57
C THR A 490 -8.85 -3.80 16.25
N TYR A 491 -7.88 -4.53 16.83
CA TYR A 491 -7.64 -5.93 16.48
C TYR A 491 -8.82 -6.85 16.82
N PRO A 492 -9.45 -6.78 18.01
CA PRO A 492 -10.64 -7.57 18.30
C PRO A 492 -11.80 -7.33 17.32
N ARG A 493 -11.99 -6.07 16.87
CA ARG A 493 -13.01 -5.74 15.88
C ARG A 493 -12.68 -6.32 14.49
N LEU A 494 -11.41 -6.36 14.10
CA LEU A 494 -10.96 -7.03 12.88
C LEU A 494 -11.16 -8.55 12.95
N GLN A 495 -10.94 -9.17 14.11
CA GLN A 495 -11.25 -10.58 14.33
C GLN A 495 -12.77 -10.86 14.19
N GLN A 496 -13.63 -10.01 14.74
CA GLN A 496 -15.08 -10.12 14.56
C GLN A 496 -15.48 -10.01 13.08
N ALA A 497 -14.92 -9.05 12.35
CA ALA A 497 -15.14 -8.93 10.92
C ALA A 497 -14.67 -10.19 10.17
N LYS A 498 -13.50 -10.72 10.50
CA LYS A 498 -13.02 -11.96 9.89
C LYS A 498 -13.92 -13.15 10.22
N CYS A 499 -14.38 -13.30 11.45
CA CYS A 499 -15.34 -14.33 11.85
C CYS A 499 -16.64 -14.28 11.04
N ARG A 500 -17.10 -13.08 10.72
CA ARG A 500 -18.35 -12.88 9.97
C ARG A 500 -18.21 -13.13 8.47
N TYR A 501 -17.11 -12.70 7.85
CA TYR A 501 -16.95 -12.67 6.40
C TYR A 501 -15.98 -13.70 5.84
N ASN A 502 -15.18 -14.33 6.69
CA ASN A 502 -14.20 -15.35 6.34
C ASN A 502 -14.14 -16.46 7.40
N ALA A 503 -15.30 -16.93 7.86
CA ALA A 503 -15.40 -17.93 8.92
C ALA A 503 -14.72 -19.28 8.61
N ILE A 504 -14.49 -19.56 7.33
CA ILE A 504 -13.79 -20.75 6.85
C ILE A 504 -12.26 -20.57 6.78
N ASP A 505 -11.76 -19.38 7.15
CA ASP A 505 -10.34 -18.99 7.12
C ASP A 505 -9.62 -19.23 5.77
N MET A 506 -10.37 -19.10 4.68
CA MET A 506 -9.84 -19.29 3.33
C MET A 506 -8.90 -18.13 2.91
N PHE A 507 -9.17 -16.92 3.41
CA PHE A 507 -8.39 -15.72 3.13
C PHE A 507 -7.36 -15.50 4.23
N ASN A 508 -6.17 -16.03 4.02
CA ASN A 508 -5.01 -15.88 4.90
C ASN A 508 -3.72 -15.73 4.09
N PHE A 509 -2.59 -15.51 4.75
CA PHE A 509 -1.29 -15.37 4.10
C PHE A 509 -0.39 -16.55 4.42
N GLU A 510 -0.28 -17.52 3.53
CA GLU A 510 0.62 -18.67 3.70
C GLU A 510 2.08 -18.23 3.97
N ALA A 511 2.51 -17.14 3.32
CA ALA A 511 3.88 -16.64 3.46
C ALA A 511 4.23 -16.16 4.88
N VAL A 512 3.22 -15.88 5.72
CA VAL A 512 3.36 -15.38 7.09
C VAL A 512 2.19 -15.84 7.94
N ASP A 513 2.07 -17.15 8.09
CA ASP A 513 1.03 -17.80 8.92
C ASP A 513 0.80 -17.14 10.29
N LEU A 514 1.83 -16.47 10.81
CA LEU A 514 1.81 -15.84 12.12
C LEU A 514 1.30 -14.39 12.12
N MET A 515 1.09 -13.75 10.96
CA MET A 515 0.69 -12.35 10.85
C MET A 515 -0.63 -12.13 10.08
N THR A 516 -1.41 -13.17 9.93
CA THR A 516 -2.80 -13.05 9.46
C THR A 516 -3.71 -12.70 10.63
N ILE A 517 -4.81 -11.98 10.37
CA ILE A 517 -5.84 -11.78 11.39
C ILE A 517 -6.41 -13.15 11.73
N ASP A 518 -6.20 -13.62 12.95
CA ASP A 518 -6.62 -14.95 13.38
C ASP A 518 -8.13 -15.03 13.70
N ILE A 519 -8.70 -16.18 13.48
CA ILE A 519 -10.05 -16.51 13.95
C ILE A 519 -9.95 -17.01 15.39
N ASP A 520 -10.67 -16.37 16.29
CA ASP A 520 -10.80 -16.83 17.67
C ASP A 520 -12.22 -17.35 17.90
N ASP A 521 -12.34 -18.65 18.13
CA ASP A 521 -13.62 -19.31 18.36
C ASP A 521 -14.45 -18.70 19.51
N SER A 522 -13.79 -18.09 20.49
CA SER A 522 -14.45 -17.41 21.60
C SER A 522 -15.11 -16.09 21.16
N ILE A 523 -14.49 -15.40 20.19
CA ILE A 523 -15.01 -14.16 19.58
C ILE A 523 -16.07 -14.49 18.54
N CYS A 524 -15.90 -15.57 17.78
CA CYS A 524 -16.84 -15.98 16.71
C CYS A 524 -18.18 -16.52 17.23
N ARG A 525 -18.26 -16.90 18.51
CA ARG A 525 -19.49 -17.48 19.12
C ARG A 525 -20.34 -16.45 19.87
N GLY A 526 -19.90 -15.22 19.95
CA GLY A 526 -20.62 -14.09 20.55
C GLY A 526 -21.47 -13.38 19.53
#